data_41278b08a532e89288cecf4c97c84e84
#
_entry.id   41278b08a532e89288cecf4c97c84e84
#
_cell.length_a   1.000
_cell.length_b   1.000
_cell.length_c   1.000
_cell.angle_alpha   90.00
_cell.angle_beta   90.00
_cell.angle_gamma   90.00
#
_symmetry.space_group_name_H-M   'P 1'
#
loop_
_entity.id
_entity.type
_entity.pdbx_description
1 polymer ?
#
loop_
_entity_poly.entity_id
_entity_poly.type
_entity_poly.pdbx_seq_one_letter_code
_entity_poly.pdbx_strand_id
1 'polypeptide(L)'
;MKKLLTGLSAFLLFSPLHVFAADGALSDTALGNTLPLWSCIPFAGMLLSIAIFPLVKEEWWEKHKPWVVAFWSLLFLIPFAVIFGGHIALEHLIEVTLGDYLTFIVLLFGLFCVAGNISLQGDLTGSPKVNVVLLLIGTLLSSWIGTTGASMLMIRPIIRANKWRQRKVQIMVFFIFLISNIGGCLTPVGDPPLLMGFMNGVGFFWSLDLLPVMLLNVLILLTLFFLIDTKAYKKDIADGFKPEIHPESERVKLHLDGAHNIAFMLIIVAAVILSGVLPTTFPVFSEGPTIMGVTLSYASIIEIIMILASAYLSFKTTKKEIRDSNHFTWDAIEEVAILFIGIFITMIPALLILKARGADLGLTQPWQFFWITGALSSFLDNTPTYLVFFTTAASLGFTSGVQTLTSFIPKAILMAISCGAVFMGANTYIGNAPNFMVRSIAEENGIKMPS
;
A
#
# COMPACT_ATOMS: atom_id res chain seq x y z
N MET A 1 -24.93 -10.88 27.25
CA MET A 1 -23.82 -11.75 27.61
C MET A 1 -24.17 -13.24 27.65
N LYS A 2 -25.12 -13.73 28.45
CA LYS A 2 -25.48 -15.18 28.47
C LYS A 2 -25.93 -15.75 27.11
N LYS A 3 -26.70 -15.03 26.31
CA LYS A 3 -27.15 -15.47 24.98
C LYS A 3 -26.04 -15.48 23.92
N LEU A 4 -24.99 -14.63 24.07
CA LEU A 4 -23.80 -14.64 23.20
C LEU A 4 -22.89 -15.83 23.53
N LEU A 5 -22.72 -16.14 24.81
CA LEU A 5 -21.96 -17.30 25.27
C LEU A 5 -22.63 -18.63 24.88
N THR A 6 -23.97 -18.70 24.94
CA THR A 6 -24.71 -19.90 24.51
C THR A 6 -24.68 -20.06 22.97
N GLY A 7 -24.67 -18.97 22.20
CA GLY A 7 -24.45 -19.02 20.74
C GLY A 7 -23.07 -19.49 20.39
N LEU A 8 -22.05 -19.01 21.09
CA LEU A 8 -20.64 -19.38 20.85
C LEU A 8 -20.39 -20.86 21.23
N SER A 9 -20.99 -21.34 22.35
CA SER A 9 -20.89 -22.74 22.75
C SER A 9 -21.67 -23.71 21.84
N ALA A 10 -22.82 -23.30 21.31
CA ALA A 10 -23.57 -24.09 20.33
C ALA A 10 -22.82 -24.16 18.98
N PHE A 11 -22.17 -23.07 18.59
CA PHE A 11 -21.38 -23.01 17.36
C PHE A 11 -20.11 -23.89 17.43
N LEU A 12 -19.48 -24.01 18.60
CA LEU A 12 -18.35 -24.90 18.84
C LEU A 12 -18.75 -26.40 18.91
N LEU A 13 -20.00 -26.71 19.21
CA LEU A 13 -20.47 -28.09 19.34
C LEU A 13 -20.96 -28.73 18.03
N PHE A 14 -21.20 -27.94 16.96
CA PHE A 14 -21.71 -28.45 15.68
C PHE A 14 -20.65 -28.54 14.57
N SER A 15 -19.38 -28.24 14.83
CA SER A 15 -18.30 -28.56 13.92
C SER A 15 -17.71 -29.93 14.27
N PRO A 16 -17.43 -30.83 13.32
CA PRO A 16 -16.63 -32.01 13.60
C PRO A 16 -15.20 -31.58 13.91
N LEU A 17 -14.93 -31.25 15.17
CA LEU A 17 -13.62 -30.98 15.69
C LEU A 17 -12.81 -32.28 15.72
N HIS A 18 -12.16 -32.60 14.61
CA HIS A 18 -11.03 -33.51 14.66
C HIS A 18 -9.85 -32.72 15.22
N VAL A 19 -9.61 -32.84 16.51
CA VAL A 19 -8.38 -32.35 17.15
C VAL A 19 -7.24 -33.20 16.58
N PHE A 20 -6.55 -32.65 15.61
CA PHE A 20 -5.30 -33.22 15.11
C PHE A 20 -4.18 -32.83 16.09
N ALA A 21 -4.01 -33.60 17.16
CA ALA A 21 -2.76 -33.66 17.86
C ALA A 21 -1.80 -34.51 16.98
N ALA A 22 -1.26 -33.91 15.92
CA ALA A 22 -0.26 -34.54 15.10
C ALA A 22 1.10 -33.92 15.43
N ASP A 23 2.00 -34.75 15.98
CA ASP A 23 3.44 -34.49 16.07
C ASP A 23 4.08 -34.50 14.66
N GLY A 24 3.66 -33.58 13.79
CA GLY A 24 4.19 -33.42 12.45
C GLY A 24 3.72 -32.09 11.87
N ALA A 25 4.63 -31.28 11.33
CA ALA A 25 4.30 -30.03 10.66
C ALA A 25 3.27 -30.28 9.54
N LEU A 26 2.02 -29.81 9.74
CA LEU A 26 1.01 -29.83 8.71
C LEU A 26 1.42 -28.84 7.61
N SER A 27 1.44 -29.28 6.36
CA SER A 27 1.72 -28.36 5.25
C SER A 27 0.62 -27.31 5.13
N ASP A 28 0.96 -26.12 4.64
CA ASP A 28 0.00 -25.03 4.36
C ASP A 28 -1.23 -25.51 3.58
N THR A 29 -1.01 -26.39 2.59
CA THR A 29 -2.09 -26.96 1.78
C THR A 29 -3.00 -27.87 2.60
N ALA A 30 -2.45 -28.65 3.53
CA ALA A 30 -3.26 -29.49 4.41
C ALA A 30 -4.08 -28.64 5.38
N LEU A 31 -3.49 -27.59 5.97
CA LEU A 31 -4.18 -26.61 6.81
C LEU A 31 -5.29 -25.90 6.01
N GLY A 32 -5.00 -25.41 4.82
CA GLY A 32 -5.98 -24.73 3.96
C GLY A 32 -7.16 -25.59 3.54
N ASN A 33 -6.96 -26.92 3.35
CA ASN A 33 -8.04 -27.86 3.07
C ASN A 33 -8.94 -28.12 4.28
N THR A 34 -8.40 -28.02 5.50
CA THR A 34 -9.17 -28.26 6.72
C THR A 34 -9.85 -27.01 7.26
N LEU A 35 -9.32 -25.81 6.94
CA LEU A 35 -9.89 -24.55 7.40
C LEU A 35 -11.26 -24.28 6.75
N PRO A 36 -12.30 -24.03 7.57
CA PRO A 36 -13.62 -23.64 7.05
C PRO A 36 -13.61 -22.19 6.60
N LEU A 37 -14.45 -21.84 5.60
CA LEU A 37 -14.54 -20.48 5.05
C LEU A 37 -14.88 -19.41 6.12
N TRP A 38 -15.60 -19.77 7.16
CA TRP A 38 -15.89 -18.80 8.24
C TRP A 38 -14.64 -18.35 9.01
N SER A 39 -13.53 -19.08 8.94
CA SER A 39 -12.25 -18.62 9.51
C SER A 39 -11.75 -17.32 8.88
N CYS A 40 -12.26 -16.92 7.70
CA CYS A 40 -11.99 -15.64 7.06
C CYS A 40 -12.84 -14.48 7.61
N ILE A 41 -13.82 -14.73 8.50
CA ILE A 41 -14.66 -13.66 9.08
C ILE A 41 -13.81 -12.58 9.79
N PRO A 42 -12.78 -12.90 10.60
CA PRO A 42 -11.91 -11.89 11.19
C PRO A 42 -11.23 -10.99 10.16
N PHE A 43 -10.77 -11.55 9.05
CA PHE A 43 -10.18 -10.77 7.96
C PHE A 43 -11.20 -9.84 7.28
N ALA A 44 -12.36 -10.35 6.91
CA ALA A 44 -13.42 -9.53 6.35
C ALA A 44 -13.89 -8.44 7.33
N GLY A 45 -14.01 -8.78 8.62
CA GLY A 45 -14.36 -7.84 9.69
C GLY A 45 -13.31 -6.76 9.89
N MET A 46 -12.01 -7.10 9.80
CA MET A 46 -10.90 -6.15 9.85
C MET A 46 -10.98 -5.15 8.69
N LEU A 47 -11.11 -5.65 7.46
CA LEU A 47 -11.21 -4.81 6.26
C LEU A 47 -12.46 -3.90 6.29
N LEU A 48 -13.62 -4.44 6.69
CA LEU A 48 -14.84 -3.64 6.84
C LEU A 48 -14.72 -2.60 7.97
N SER A 49 -13.99 -2.91 9.03
CA SER A 49 -13.72 -1.96 10.12
C SER A 49 -12.92 -0.76 9.61
N ILE A 50 -11.85 -1.01 8.85
CA ILE A 50 -11.02 0.03 8.22
C ILE A 50 -11.85 0.85 7.22
N ALA A 51 -12.73 0.21 6.47
CA ALA A 51 -13.53 0.88 5.45
C ALA A 51 -14.66 1.76 6.04
N ILE A 52 -15.27 1.34 7.14
CA ILE A 52 -16.51 1.95 7.66
C ILE A 52 -16.25 2.92 8.80
N PHE A 53 -15.45 2.53 9.81
CA PHE A 53 -15.32 3.32 11.03
C PHE A 53 -14.73 4.73 10.82
N PRO A 54 -13.68 4.93 10.00
CA PRO A 54 -13.16 6.26 9.71
C PRO A 54 -14.22 7.20 9.12
N LEU A 55 -15.15 6.66 8.31
CA LEU A 55 -16.19 7.44 7.66
C LEU A 55 -17.39 7.76 8.57
N VAL A 56 -17.71 6.87 9.51
CA VAL A 56 -18.93 6.97 10.32
C VAL A 56 -18.66 7.53 11.71
N LYS A 57 -17.50 7.22 12.29
CA LYS A 57 -17.10 7.58 13.67
C LYS A 57 -15.60 7.85 13.75
N GLU A 58 -15.09 8.84 13.02
CA GLU A 58 -13.68 9.17 12.91
C GLU A 58 -12.98 9.32 14.28
N GLU A 59 -13.50 10.16 15.19
CA GLU A 59 -12.90 10.38 16.52
C GLU A 59 -12.85 9.11 17.38
N TRP A 60 -13.86 8.25 17.26
CA TRP A 60 -13.88 6.97 17.97
C TRP A 60 -12.84 6.02 17.38
N TRP A 61 -12.75 5.97 16.03
CA TRP A 61 -11.79 5.14 15.32
C TRP A 61 -10.35 5.49 15.70
N GLU A 62 -10.01 6.76 15.69
CA GLU A 62 -8.66 7.23 16.04
C GLU A 62 -8.22 6.73 17.44
N LYS A 63 -9.11 6.69 18.39
CA LYS A 63 -8.82 6.24 19.76
C LYS A 63 -8.84 4.73 19.94
N HIS A 64 -9.61 4.01 19.13
CA HIS A 64 -9.90 2.59 19.36
C HIS A 64 -9.34 1.65 18.28
N LYS A 65 -8.78 2.16 17.20
CA LYS A 65 -8.21 1.33 16.13
C LYS A 65 -7.26 0.22 16.64
N PRO A 66 -6.35 0.42 17.62
CA PRO A 66 -5.51 -0.67 18.11
C PRO A 66 -6.32 -1.80 18.78
N TRP A 67 -7.40 -1.44 19.47
CA TRP A 67 -8.29 -2.42 20.13
C TRP A 67 -9.13 -3.21 19.11
N VAL A 68 -9.56 -2.58 18.03
CA VAL A 68 -10.26 -3.26 16.93
C VAL A 68 -9.33 -4.24 16.25
N VAL A 69 -8.08 -3.82 15.99
CA VAL A 69 -7.02 -4.69 15.45
C VAL A 69 -6.78 -5.90 16.38
N ALA A 70 -6.58 -5.65 17.66
CA ALA A 70 -6.38 -6.71 18.65
C ALA A 70 -7.58 -7.66 18.72
N PHE A 71 -8.81 -7.13 18.69
CA PHE A 71 -10.04 -7.93 18.71
C PHE A 71 -10.11 -8.91 17.55
N TRP A 72 -9.95 -8.42 16.30
CA TRP A 72 -10.02 -9.28 15.12
C TRP A 72 -8.86 -10.27 15.05
N SER A 73 -7.65 -9.86 15.42
CA SER A 73 -6.48 -10.74 15.47
C SER A 73 -6.65 -11.86 16.48
N LEU A 74 -7.10 -11.57 17.69
CA LEU A 74 -7.34 -12.57 18.74
C LEU A 74 -8.54 -13.47 18.41
N LEU A 75 -9.57 -12.94 17.76
CA LEU A 75 -10.72 -13.72 17.32
C LEU A 75 -10.34 -14.80 16.30
N PHE A 76 -9.28 -14.60 15.54
CA PHE A 76 -8.68 -15.61 14.66
C PHE A 76 -7.67 -16.49 15.45
N LEU A 77 -6.66 -15.89 16.08
CA LEU A 77 -5.52 -16.62 16.64
C LEU A 77 -5.91 -17.60 17.75
N ILE A 78 -6.85 -17.23 18.63
CA ILE A 78 -7.24 -18.10 19.75
C ILE A 78 -7.90 -19.39 19.26
N PRO A 79 -8.95 -19.37 18.40
CA PRO A 79 -9.51 -20.61 17.85
C PRO A 79 -8.49 -21.41 17.03
N PHE A 80 -7.65 -20.74 16.25
CA PHE A 80 -6.63 -21.37 15.43
C PHE A 80 -5.60 -22.14 16.31
N ALA A 81 -5.13 -21.52 17.39
CA ALA A 81 -4.21 -22.15 18.34
C ALA A 81 -4.87 -23.31 19.12
N VAL A 82 -6.16 -23.21 19.45
CA VAL A 82 -6.89 -24.29 20.14
C VAL A 82 -7.12 -25.49 19.23
N ILE A 83 -7.40 -25.27 17.95
CA ILE A 83 -7.74 -26.33 16.98
C ILE A 83 -6.48 -27.03 16.45
N PHE A 84 -5.49 -26.24 16.02
CA PHE A 84 -4.29 -26.76 15.33
C PHE A 84 -3.04 -26.84 16.22
N GLY A 85 -3.13 -26.33 17.46
CA GLY A 85 -2.03 -26.28 18.42
C GLY A 85 -1.30 -24.96 18.45
N GLY A 86 -0.84 -24.59 19.66
CA GLY A 86 -0.16 -23.30 19.89
C GLY A 86 1.15 -23.15 19.12
N HIS A 87 1.85 -24.25 18.82
CA HIS A 87 3.10 -24.22 18.04
C HIS A 87 2.85 -23.75 16.60
N ILE A 88 1.87 -24.37 15.92
CA ILE A 88 1.49 -24.01 14.53
C ILE A 88 0.98 -22.56 14.46
N ALA A 89 0.16 -22.15 15.43
CA ALA A 89 -0.31 -20.78 15.48
C ALA A 89 0.82 -19.76 15.67
N LEU A 90 1.80 -20.09 16.52
CA LEU A 90 2.96 -19.23 16.75
C LEU A 90 3.90 -19.20 15.55
N GLU A 91 4.10 -20.32 14.86
CA GLU A 91 4.89 -20.42 13.63
C GLU A 91 4.33 -19.49 12.55
N HIS A 92 3.03 -19.58 12.22
CA HIS A 92 2.40 -18.67 11.25
C HIS A 92 2.36 -17.21 11.72
N LEU A 93 2.22 -16.97 13.01
CA LEU A 93 2.29 -15.60 13.56
C LEU A 93 3.69 -15.01 13.36
N ILE A 94 4.75 -15.80 13.60
CA ILE A 94 6.15 -15.37 13.41
C ILE A 94 6.44 -15.21 11.91
N GLU A 95 5.98 -16.13 11.06
CA GLU A 95 6.13 -16.03 9.60
C GLU A 95 5.58 -14.70 9.10
N VAL A 96 4.35 -14.39 9.45
CA VAL A 96 3.68 -13.17 9.03
C VAL A 96 4.28 -11.91 9.65
N THR A 97 4.68 -11.96 10.93
CA THR A 97 5.21 -10.75 11.61
C THR A 97 6.66 -10.46 11.26
N LEU A 98 7.53 -11.46 11.17
CA LEU A 98 8.95 -11.28 10.85
C LEU A 98 9.24 -11.42 9.36
N GLY A 99 8.56 -12.33 8.67
CA GLY A 99 8.75 -12.54 7.24
C GLY A 99 8.14 -11.40 6.41
N ASP A 100 6.84 -11.16 6.60
CA ASP A 100 6.10 -10.23 5.74
C ASP A 100 6.01 -8.82 6.33
N TYR A 101 5.41 -8.67 7.52
CA TYR A 101 5.10 -7.37 8.09
C TYR A 101 6.33 -6.54 8.43
N LEU A 102 7.37 -7.12 9.03
CA LEU A 102 8.57 -6.37 9.45
C LEU A 102 9.26 -5.69 8.25
N THR A 103 9.51 -6.43 7.19
CA THR A 103 10.16 -5.90 5.98
C THR A 103 9.28 -4.84 5.32
N PHE A 104 7.97 -5.10 5.23
CA PHE A 104 6.99 -4.18 4.69
C PHE A 104 6.95 -2.85 5.45
N ILE A 105 6.79 -2.89 6.78
CA ILE A 105 6.65 -1.67 7.57
C ILE A 105 7.95 -0.87 7.66
N VAL A 106 9.11 -1.53 7.70
CA VAL A 106 10.40 -0.86 7.70
C VAL A 106 10.63 -0.11 6.40
N LEU A 107 10.26 -0.69 5.25
CA LEU A 107 10.35 0.01 3.98
C LEU A 107 9.46 1.24 3.94
N LEU A 108 8.18 1.09 4.29
CA LEU A 108 7.25 2.24 4.32
C LEU A 108 7.70 3.32 5.29
N PHE A 109 8.17 2.94 6.47
CA PHE A 109 8.75 3.85 7.46
C PHE A 109 9.94 4.62 6.90
N GLY A 110 10.89 3.90 6.25
CA GLY A 110 12.08 4.51 5.65
C GLY A 110 11.73 5.53 4.58
N LEU A 111 10.87 5.15 3.64
CA LEU A 111 10.41 6.04 2.57
C LEU A 111 9.65 7.24 3.12
N PHE A 112 8.76 7.03 4.09
CA PHE A 112 8.00 8.08 4.76
C PHE A 112 8.92 9.09 5.46
N CYS A 113 9.90 8.61 6.25
CA CYS A 113 10.87 9.46 6.94
C CYS A 113 11.69 10.31 5.95
N VAL A 114 12.22 9.68 4.91
CA VAL A 114 13.08 10.36 3.94
C VAL A 114 12.29 11.34 3.07
N ALA A 115 11.10 10.96 2.61
CA ALA A 115 10.22 11.83 1.82
C ALA A 115 9.76 13.06 2.63
N GLY A 116 9.42 12.89 3.92
CA GLY A 116 9.03 13.97 4.82
C GLY A 116 10.12 15.01 5.08
N ASN A 117 11.38 14.66 4.79
CA ASN A 117 12.55 15.52 4.89
C ASN A 117 12.91 16.27 3.59
N ILE A 118 12.05 16.19 2.55
CA ILE A 118 12.21 16.90 1.27
C ILE A 118 11.04 17.85 1.11
N SER A 119 11.30 19.11 0.77
CA SER A 119 10.25 20.12 0.55
C SER A 119 10.52 20.91 -0.71
N LEU A 120 9.53 20.96 -1.61
CA LEU A 120 9.57 21.80 -2.80
C LEU A 120 9.04 23.19 -2.45
N GLN A 121 9.91 24.20 -2.51
CA GLN A 121 9.61 25.58 -2.20
C GLN A 121 9.74 26.46 -3.43
N GLY A 122 9.12 27.66 -3.41
CA GLY A 122 9.17 28.65 -4.46
C GLY A 122 7.78 29.08 -4.93
N ASP A 123 7.74 30.18 -5.66
CA ASP A 123 6.52 30.77 -6.17
C ASP A 123 6.12 30.12 -7.49
N LEU A 124 5.07 29.31 -7.41
CA LEU A 124 4.43 28.67 -8.55
C LEU A 124 3.02 29.25 -8.72
N THR A 125 2.72 29.71 -9.93
CA THR A 125 1.37 30.14 -10.28
C THR A 125 0.67 29.03 -11.05
N GLY A 126 -0.40 28.47 -10.45
CA GLY A 126 -1.17 27.40 -11.02
C GLY A 126 -1.93 27.83 -12.26
N SER A 127 -1.62 27.21 -13.37
CA SER A 127 -2.34 27.25 -14.63
C SER A 127 -2.55 25.82 -15.14
N PRO A 128 -3.44 25.56 -16.09
CA PRO A 128 -3.67 24.22 -16.60
C PRO A 128 -2.39 23.51 -17.06
N LYS A 129 -1.49 24.25 -17.73
CA LYS A 129 -0.19 23.70 -18.17
C LYS A 129 0.73 23.39 -17.00
N VAL A 130 0.85 24.31 -16.04
CA VAL A 130 1.68 24.10 -14.83
C VAL A 130 1.16 22.93 -14.02
N ASN A 131 -0.16 22.84 -13.85
CA ASN A 131 -0.78 21.73 -13.11
C ASN A 131 -0.54 20.38 -13.79
N VAL A 132 -0.62 20.28 -15.12
CA VAL A 132 -0.26 19.07 -15.89
C VAL A 132 1.20 18.66 -15.62
N VAL A 133 2.13 19.61 -15.67
CA VAL A 133 3.54 19.35 -15.42
C VAL A 133 3.78 18.87 -13.98
N LEU A 134 3.16 19.52 -13.00
CA LEU A 134 3.27 19.13 -11.59
C LEU A 134 2.69 17.73 -11.33
N LEU A 135 1.52 17.42 -11.90
CA LEU A 135 0.92 16.10 -11.82
C LEU A 135 1.79 15.04 -12.50
N LEU A 136 2.36 15.34 -13.67
CA LEU A 136 3.25 14.41 -14.37
C LEU A 136 4.53 14.15 -13.55
N ILE A 137 5.16 15.20 -13.01
CA ILE A 137 6.35 15.04 -12.15
C ILE A 137 6.01 14.17 -10.94
N GLY A 138 4.91 14.46 -10.24
CA GLY A 138 4.50 13.66 -9.09
C GLY A 138 4.21 12.20 -9.46
N THR A 139 3.57 11.96 -10.61
CA THR A 139 3.30 10.61 -11.13
C THR A 139 4.60 9.82 -11.37
N LEU A 140 5.59 10.46 -11.98
CA LEU A 140 6.89 9.81 -12.23
C LEU A 140 7.67 9.55 -10.92
N LEU A 141 7.57 10.45 -9.96
CA LEU A 141 8.19 10.29 -8.64
C LEU A 141 7.56 9.15 -7.86
N SER A 142 6.26 8.92 -7.97
CA SER A 142 5.52 7.93 -7.17
C SER A 142 6.10 6.53 -7.27
N SER A 143 6.59 6.13 -8.44
CA SER A 143 7.22 4.81 -8.61
C SER A 143 8.56 4.65 -7.86
N TRP A 144 9.22 5.75 -7.48
CA TRP A 144 10.55 5.71 -6.87
C TRP A 144 10.57 6.06 -5.39
N ILE A 145 9.63 6.91 -4.95
CA ILE A 145 9.56 7.39 -3.57
C ILE A 145 8.30 6.93 -2.84
N GLY A 146 7.55 6.05 -3.50
CA GLY A 146 6.25 5.57 -3.04
C GLY A 146 5.12 6.58 -3.27
N THR A 147 3.92 6.07 -3.45
CA THR A 147 2.71 6.90 -3.65
C THR A 147 2.46 7.84 -2.48
N THR A 148 2.66 7.39 -1.25
CA THR A 148 2.53 8.22 -0.03
C THR A 148 3.60 9.32 0.00
N GLY A 149 4.86 8.99 -0.26
CA GLY A 149 5.97 9.94 -0.28
C GLY A 149 5.81 11.01 -1.35
N ALA A 150 5.46 10.62 -2.57
CA ALA A 150 5.19 11.54 -3.67
C ALA A 150 3.98 12.44 -3.38
N SER A 151 2.93 11.87 -2.78
CA SER A 151 1.75 12.64 -2.38
C SER A 151 2.09 13.69 -1.33
N MET A 152 2.84 13.35 -0.30
CA MET A 152 3.30 14.32 0.72
C MET A 152 4.15 15.44 0.12
N LEU A 153 5.08 15.10 -0.78
CA LEU A 153 5.97 16.06 -1.42
C LEU A 153 5.21 17.03 -2.34
N MET A 154 4.23 16.55 -3.10
CA MET A 154 3.61 17.31 -4.20
C MET A 154 2.33 18.04 -3.81
N ILE A 155 1.60 17.59 -2.78
CA ILE A 155 0.27 18.13 -2.47
C ILE A 155 0.33 19.62 -2.08
N ARG A 156 1.26 19.99 -1.21
CA ARG A 156 1.37 21.37 -0.72
C ARG A 156 1.84 22.35 -1.79
N PRO A 157 2.88 22.06 -2.59
CA PRO A 157 3.22 22.90 -3.75
C PRO A 157 2.05 23.11 -4.71
N ILE A 158 1.29 22.06 -4.99
CA ILE A 158 0.12 22.13 -5.89
C ILE A 158 -1.00 22.97 -5.28
N ILE A 159 -1.30 22.82 -4.00
CA ILE A 159 -2.30 23.65 -3.30
C ILE A 159 -1.86 25.12 -3.29
N ARG A 160 -0.59 25.41 -2.93
CA ARG A 160 -0.05 26.78 -2.93
C ARG A 160 -0.14 27.42 -4.30
N ALA A 161 0.31 26.73 -5.35
CA ALA A 161 0.25 27.23 -6.72
C ALA A 161 -1.16 27.63 -7.16
N ASN A 162 -2.17 26.92 -6.65
CA ASN A 162 -3.58 27.10 -6.99
C ASN A 162 -4.39 27.85 -5.92
N LYS A 163 -3.74 28.52 -4.94
CA LYS A 163 -4.40 29.22 -3.84
C LYS A 163 -5.41 30.27 -4.35
N TRP A 164 -5.06 30.98 -5.39
CA TRP A 164 -5.87 32.04 -6.01
C TRP A 164 -7.13 31.52 -6.74
N ARG A 165 -7.20 30.21 -7.07
CA ARG A 165 -8.30 29.59 -7.81
C ARG A 165 -9.47 29.24 -6.89
N GLN A 166 -10.68 29.44 -7.39
CA GLN A 166 -11.91 29.00 -6.72
C GLN A 166 -12.22 27.54 -7.07
N ARG A 167 -12.05 27.17 -8.34
CA ARG A 167 -12.34 25.82 -8.86
C ARG A 167 -11.06 25.00 -8.93
N LYS A 168 -10.81 24.20 -7.91
CA LYS A 168 -9.57 23.42 -7.76
C LYS A 168 -9.77 21.96 -7.31
N VAL A 169 -11.03 21.56 -7.11
CA VAL A 169 -11.36 20.17 -6.71
C VAL A 169 -10.85 19.15 -7.73
N GLN A 170 -11.01 19.42 -9.04
CA GLN A 170 -10.51 18.53 -10.09
C GLN A 170 -9.00 18.29 -10.00
N ILE A 171 -8.23 19.28 -9.52
CA ILE A 171 -6.77 19.12 -9.36
C ILE A 171 -6.48 18.04 -8.34
N MET A 172 -7.20 18.04 -7.20
CA MET A 172 -7.02 17.05 -6.14
C MET A 172 -7.52 15.65 -6.55
N VAL A 173 -8.63 15.58 -7.27
CA VAL A 173 -9.15 14.30 -7.80
C VAL A 173 -8.15 13.65 -8.75
N PHE A 174 -7.62 14.39 -9.71
CA PHE A 174 -6.61 13.87 -10.64
C PHE A 174 -5.25 13.64 -9.97
N PHE A 175 -4.95 14.36 -8.90
CA PHE A 175 -3.80 14.07 -8.04
C PHE A 175 -3.91 12.66 -7.45
N ILE A 176 -5.08 12.30 -6.88
CA ILE A 176 -5.33 10.96 -6.34
C ILE A 176 -5.18 9.91 -7.43
N PHE A 177 -5.77 10.10 -8.60
CA PHE A 177 -5.65 9.13 -9.69
C PHE A 177 -4.21 8.90 -10.11
N LEU A 178 -3.48 10.00 -10.33
CA LEU A 178 -2.16 9.96 -10.96
C LEU A 178 -1.04 9.70 -9.93
N ILE A 179 -0.93 10.53 -8.90
CA ILE A 179 0.21 10.50 -7.97
C ILE A 179 -0.01 9.45 -6.88
N SER A 180 -1.21 9.41 -6.30
CA SER A 180 -1.48 8.53 -5.17
C SER A 180 -1.75 7.07 -5.55
N ASN A 181 -1.88 6.75 -6.85
CA ASN A 181 -2.17 5.40 -7.32
C ASN A 181 -1.38 5.03 -8.58
N ILE A 182 -1.82 5.44 -9.77
CA ILE A 182 -1.28 4.97 -11.06
C ILE A 182 0.23 5.16 -11.15
N GLY A 183 0.76 6.27 -10.64
CA GLY A 183 2.17 6.58 -10.63
C GLY A 183 3.04 5.58 -9.89
N GLY A 184 2.49 4.84 -8.92
CA GLY A 184 3.22 3.86 -8.13
C GLY A 184 3.52 2.53 -8.83
N CYS A 185 3.02 2.29 -10.05
CA CYS A 185 2.99 0.94 -10.62
C CYS A 185 4.30 0.43 -11.25
N LEU A 186 5.37 1.21 -11.33
CA LEU A 186 6.58 0.80 -12.08
C LEU A 186 7.66 0.13 -11.23
N THR A 187 7.58 0.18 -9.91
CA THR A 187 8.54 -0.50 -9.03
C THR A 187 7.86 -1.03 -7.77
N PRO A 188 8.43 -2.04 -7.12
CA PRO A 188 7.95 -2.53 -5.82
C PRO A 188 7.93 -1.48 -4.70
N VAL A 189 8.81 -0.48 -4.75
CA VAL A 189 8.84 0.64 -3.80
C VAL A 189 7.76 1.68 -4.09
N GLY A 190 7.16 1.64 -5.28
CA GLY A 190 6.16 2.61 -5.73
C GLY A 190 4.82 2.45 -5.03
N ASP A 191 4.33 1.23 -4.94
CA ASP A 191 3.03 0.96 -4.31
C ASP A 191 3.04 -0.39 -3.57
N PRO A 192 2.46 -0.48 -2.37
CA PRO A 192 2.47 -1.68 -1.53
C PRO A 192 2.05 -2.99 -2.21
N PRO A 193 1.06 -3.06 -3.10
CA PRO A 193 0.74 -4.29 -3.83
C PRO A 193 1.93 -4.89 -4.57
N LEU A 194 2.71 -4.06 -5.25
CA LEU A 194 3.87 -4.52 -6.02
C LEU A 194 5.01 -4.98 -5.11
N LEU A 195 5.15 -4.34 -3.94
CA LEU A 195 6.07 -4.81 -2.92
C LEU A 195 5.71 -6.22 -2.46
N MET A 196 4.42 -6.50 -2.24
CA MET A 196 3.97 -7.85 -1.90
C MET A 196 4.28 -8.86 -3.00
N GLY A 197 4.12 -8.48 -4.27
CA GLY A 197 4.54 -9.30 -5.40
C GLY A 197 6.04 -9.60 -5.37
N PHE A 198 6.86 -8.58 -5.12
CA PHE A 198 8.31 -8.71 -5.01
C PHE A 198 8.72 -9.62 -3.84
N MET A 199 8.14 -9.44 -2.66
CA MET A 199 8.38 -10.31 -1.50
C MET A 199 7.97 -11.77 -1.77
N ASN A 200 7.00 -12.00 -2.66
CA ASN A 200 6.59 -13.31 -3.12
C ASN A 200 7.35 -13.80 -4.37
N GLY A 201 8.51 -13.21 -4.68
CA GLY A 201 9.46 -13.70 -5.68
C GLY A 201 9.30 -13.10 -7.08
N VAL A 202 8.39 -12.16 -7.29
CA VAL A 202 8.33 -11.41 -8.55
C VAL A 202 9.56 -10.51 -8.67
N GLY A 203 10.27 -10.55 -9.81
CA GLY A 203 11.48 -9.75 -9.99
C GLY A 203 11.22 -8.25 -9.86
N PHE A 204 12.17 -7.49 -9.25
CA PHE A 204 12.03 -6.05 -9.04
C PHE A 204 11.66 -5.28 -10.31
N PHE A 205 12.32 -5.58 -11.42
CA PHE A 205 12.10 -4.89 -12.69
C PHE A 205 10.93 -5.42 -13.51
N TRP A 206 10.26 -6.49 -13.06
CA TRP A 206 9.08 -7.02 -13.74
C TRP A 206 7.96 -5.98 -13.87
N SER A 207 7.78 -5.13 -12.87
CA SER A 207 6.77 -4.08 -12.88
C SER A 207 6.96 -3.04 -13.99
N LEU A 208 8.16 -2.92 -14.57
CA LEU A 208 8.37 -2.10 -15.77
C LEU A 208 7.57 -2.60 -16.99
N ASP A 209 7.15 -3.85 -17.01
CA ASP A 209 6.21 -4.37 -18.03
C ASP A 209 4.84 -3.69 -17.99
N LEU A 210 4.49 -3.02 -16.87
CA LEU A 210 3.27 -2.21 -16.74
C LEU A 210 3.40 -0.83 -17.40
N LEU A 211 4.61 -0.41 -17.82
CA LEU A 211 4.87 0.92 -18.37
C LEU A 211 3.95 1.28 -19.55
N PRO A 212 3.70 0.41 -20.55
CA PRO A 212 2.81 0.77 -21.66
C PRO A 212 1.37 1.07 -21.20
N VAL A 213 0.87 0.26 -20.24
CA VAL A 213 -0.49 0.44 -19.70
C VAL A 213 -0.56 1.70 -18.84
N MET A 214 0.46 1.95 -18.03
CA MET A 214 0.58 3.19 -17.24
C MET A 214 0.61 4.41 -18.14
N LEU A 215 1.48 4.45 -19.17
CA LEU A 215 1.60 5.59 -20.08
C LEU A 215 0.28 5.89 -20.80
N LEU A 216 -0.45 4.86 -21.23
CA LEU A 216 -1.75 5.04 -21.85
C LEU A 216 -2.74 5.70 -20.87
N ASN A 217 -2.83 5.20 -19.63
CA ASN A 217 -3.71 5.76 -18.61
C ASN A 217 -3.31 7.19 -18.23
N VAL A 218 -2.02 7.45 -18.01
CA VAL A 218 -1.50 8.79 -17.70
C VAL A 218 -1.81 9.78 -18.83
N LEU A 219 -1.61 9.39 -20.10
CA LEU A 219 -1.92 10.23 -21.24
C LEU A 219 -3.41 10.58 -21.31
N ILE A 220 -4.28 9.60 -21.14
CA ILE A 220 -5.74 9.80 -21.13
C ILE A 220 -6.14 10.74 -19.99
N LEU A 221 -5.68 10.43 -18.77
CA LEU A 221 -6.05 11.22 -17.59
C LEU A 221 -5.49 12.64 -17.63
N LEU A 222 -4.24 12.85 -18.03
CA LEU A 222 -3.69 14.20 -18.17
C LEU A 222 -4.38 15.00 -19.27
N THR A 223 -4.79 14.35 -20.35
CA THR A 223 -5.57 15.01 -21.42
C THR A 223 -6.95 15.43 -20.91
N LEU A 224 -7.67 14.55 -20.24
CA LEU A 224 -8.96 14.85 -19.62
C LEU A 224 -8.82 15.95 -18.55
N PHE A 225 -7.81 15.84 -17.70
CA PHE A 225 -7.49 16.85 -16.70
C PHE A 225 -7.27 18.22 -17.35
N PHE A 226 -6.41 18.28 -18.38
CA PHE A 226 -6.10 19.54 -19.07
C PHE A 226 -7.36 20.21 -19.63
N LEU A 227 -8.26 19.43 -20.24
CA LEU A 227 -9.54 19.95 -20.78
C LEU A 227 -10.45 20.48 -19.66
N ILE A 228 -10.62 19.70 -18.58
CA ILE A 228 -11.46 20.06 -17.44
C ILE A 228 -10.88 21.27 -16.71
N ASP A 229 -9.57 21.25 -16.42
CA ASP A 229 -8.91 22.33 -15.68
C ASP A 229 -8.83 23.63 -16.49
N THR A 230 -8.67 23.55 -17.82
CA THR A 230 -8.74 24.72 -18.71
C THR A 230 -10.11 25.36 -18.68
N LYS A 231 -11.19 24.57 -18.65
CA LYS A 231 -12.55 25.07 -18.54
C LYS A 231 -12.79 25.74 -17.17
N ALA A 232 -12.31 25.12 -16.09
CA ALA A 232 -12.40 25.67 -14.75
C ALA A 232 -11.57 26.96 -14.61
N TYR A 233 -10.34 26.98 -15.13
CA TYR A 233 -9.45 28.15 -15.16
C TYR A 233 -10.10 29.36 -15.88
N LYS A 234 -10.65 29.15 -17.08
CA LYS A 234 -11.36 30.22 -17.83
C LYS A 234 -12.52 30.79 -17.05
N LYS A 235 -13.27 29.95 -16.32
CA LYS A 235 -14.38 30.43 -15.47
C LYS A 235 -13.86 31.24 -14.28
N ASP A 236 -12.77 30.79 -13.62
CA ASP A 236 -12.17 31.54 -12.51
C ASP A 236 -11.76 32.96 -12.97
N ILE A 237 -11.09 33.07 -14.15
CA ILE A 237 -10.73 34.37 -14.72
C ILE A 237 -11.96 35.22 -15.05
N ALA A 238 -13.02 34.64 -15.64
CA ALA A 238 -14.25 35.33 -15.96
C ALA A 238 -14.98 35.86 -14.71
N ASP A 239 -14.90 35.12 -13.59
CA ASP A 239 -15.47 35.51 -12.30
C ASP A 239 -14.58 36.54 -11.55
N GLY A 240 -13.45 36.96 -12.14
CA GLY A 240 -12.58 38.01 -11.60
C GLY A 240 -11.45 37.53 -10.71
N PHE A 241 -11.29 36.21 -10.50
CA PHE A 241 -10.15 35.66 -9.78
C PHE A 241 -8.88 35.80 -10.63
N LYS A 242 -7.82 36.32 -10.01
CA LYS A 242 -6.54 36.56 -10.69
C LYS A 242 -5.40 35.97 -9.86
N PRO A 243 -4.37 35.41 -10.52
CA PRO A 243 -3.17 34.98 -9.80
C PRO A 243 -2.48 36.16 -9.12
N GLU A 244 -2.01 35.99 -7.91
CA GLU A 244 -1.10 36.94 -7.28
C GLU A 244 0.22 36.88 -8.05
N ILE A 245 0.55 37.95 -8.74
CA ILE A 245 1.79 38.08 -9.50
C ILE A 245 2.74 38.90 -8.64
N HIS A 246 3.68 38.24 -7.97
CA HIS A 246 4.77 38.93 -7.30
C HIS A 246 5.69 39.57 -8.35
N PRO A 247 6.19 40.80 -8.10
CA PRO A 247 7.24 41.39 -8.92
C PRO A 247 8.42 40.44 -9.07
N GLU A 248 9.10 40.48 -10.19
CA GLU A 248 10.22 39.53 -10.50
C GLU A 248 11.34 39.60 -9.47
N SER A 249 11.54 40.75 -8.81
CA SER A 249 12.48 40.99 -7.72
C SER A 249 12.10 40.31 -6.39
N GLU A 250 10.84 39.95 -6.21
CA GLU A 250 10.30 39.33 -4.98
C GLU A 250 10.00 37.84 -5.15
N ARG A 251 10.11 37.31 -6.35
CA ARG A 251 9.82 35.91 -6.65
C ARG A 251 10.87 34.99 -6.05
N VAL A 252 10.43 34.06 -5.21
CA VAL A 252 11.26 32.98 -4.71
C VAL A 252 11.42 31.96 -5.84
N LYS A 253 12.66 31.74 -6.29
CA LYS A 253 12.97 30.72 -7.30
C LYS A 253 12.63 29.34 -6.75
N LEU A 254 12.15 28.46 -7.65
CA LEU A 254 11.88 27.08 -7.32
C LEU A 254 13.16 26.41 -6.82
N HIS A 255 13.13 25.84 -5.63
CA HIS A 255 14.23 25.10 -5.03
C HIS A 255 13.73 23.94 -4.19
N LEU A 256 14.59 22.95 -3.99
CA LEU A 256 14.28 21.75 -3.24
C LEU A 256 15.09 21.78 -1.93
N ASP A 257 14.37 22.01 -0.84
CA ASP A 257 14.95 21.92 0.50
C ASP A 257 15.12 20.46 0.89
N GLY A 258 16.23 20.13 1.54
CA GLY A 258 16.54 18.75 1.92
C GLY A 258 16.91 17.84 0.74
N ALA A 259 17.38 18.40 -0.40
CA ALA A 259 17.73 17.63 -1.60
C ALA A 259 18.72 16.48 -1.37
N HIS A 260 19.60 16.57 -0.34
CA HIS A 260 20.50 15.46 0.03
C HIS A 260 19.76 14.18 0.42
N ASN A 261 18.50 14.26 0.83
CA ASN A 261 17.68 13.10 1.16
C ASN A 261 17.34 12.24 -0.06
N ILE A 262 17.49 12.78 -1.28
CA ILE A 262 17.40 11.97 -2.51
C ILE A 262 18.46 10.84 -2.50
N ALA A 263 19.65 11.12 -1.97
CA ALA A 263 20.68 10.08 -1.83
C ALA A 263 20.23 8.96 -0.87
N PHE A 264 19.63 9.29 0.27
CA PHE A 264 19.09 8.29 1.20
C PHE A 264 17.94 7.50 0.57
N MET A 265 17.12 8.13 -0.23
CA MET A 265 16.06 7.48 -0.98
C MET A 265 16.61 6.47 -2.00
N LEU A 266 17.65 6.85 -2.74
CA LEU A 266 18.34 5.95 -3.65
C LEU A 266 19.00 4.77 -2.93
N ILE A 267 19.52 4.98 -1.71
CA ILE A 267 20.05 3.90 -0.86
C ILE A 267 18.93 2.93 -0.45
N ILE A 268 17.75 3.42 -0.10
CA ILE A 268 16.59 2.57 0.21
C ILE A 268 16.20 1.73 -1.01
N VAL A 269 16.05 2.36 -2.18
CA VAL A 269 15.74 1.63 -3.42
C VAL A 269 16.82 0.59 -3.75
N ALA A 270 18.10 0.94 -3.59
CA ALA A 270 19.21 0.01 -3.79
C ALA A 270 19.16 -1.16 -2.79
N ALA A 271 18.81 -0.90 -1.52
CA ALA A 271 18.66 -1.94 -0.50
C ALA A 271 17.58 -2.96 -0.90
N VAL A 272 16.42 -2.50 -1.36
CA VAL A 272 15.34 -3.37 -1.85
C VAL A 272 15.77 -4.16 -3.09
N ILE A 273 16.46 -3.55 -4.05
CA ILE A 273 16.99 -4.28 -5.22
C ILE A 273 17.98 -5.35 -4.78
N LEU A 274 18.89 -5.00 -3.87
CA LEU A 274 19.91 -5.93 -3.37
C LEU A 274 19.28 -7.10 -2.62
N SER A 275 18.24 -6.89 -1.84
CA SER A 275 17.56 -7.98 -1.11
C SER A 275 16.94 -9.03 -2.03
N GLY A 276 16.53 -8.66 -3.24
CA GLY A 276 16.05 -9.61 -4.24
C GLY A 276 17.16 -10.24 -5.10
N VAL A 277 18.26 -9.52 -5.35
CA VAL A 277 19.34 -9.99 -6.25
C VAL A 277 20.39 -10.82 -5.50
N LEU A 278 20.75 -10.43 -4.27
CA LEU A 278 21.81 -11.12 -3.52
C LEU A 278 21.53 -12.61 -3.28
N PRO A 279 20.32 -13.03 -2.86
CA PRO A 279 20.03 -14.45 -2.66
C PRO A 279 20.14 -15.31 -3.91
N THR A 280 19.80 -14.73 -5.08
CA THR A 280 19.85 -15.43 -6.37
C THR A 280 21.26 -15.55 -6.91
N THR A 281 22.15 -14.62 -6.57
CA THR A 281 23.54 -14.56 -7.05
C THR A 281 24.49 -15.27 -6.09
N PHE A 282 24.26 -15.11 -4.79
CA PHE A 282 25.11 -15.66 -3.72
C PHE A 282 24.21 -16.36 -2.69
N PRO A 283 24.14 -17.71 -2.70
CA PRO A 283 23.23 -18.48 -1.84
C PRO A 283 23.38 -18.19 -0.34
N VAL A 284 24.55 -17.76 0.13
CA VAL A 284 24.79 -17.40 1.55
C VAL A 284 23.83 -16.29 2.02
N PHE A 285 23.38 -15.40 1.14
CA PHE A 285 22.44 -14.32 1.51
C PHE A 285 20.99 -14.79 1.65
N SER A 286 20.66 -16.00 1.19
CA SER A 286 19.37 -16.65 1.48
C SER A 286 19.35 -17.33 2.86
N GLU A 287 20.52 -17.59 3.45
CA GLU A 287 20.66 -18.10 4.80
C GLU A 287 20.46 -17.00 5.83
N GLY A 288 20.28 -17.39 7.11
CA GLY A 288 20.16 -16.44 8.21
C GLY A 288 19.66 -17.08 9.50
N PRO A 289 19.46 -16.30 10.56
CA PRO A 289 18.91 -16.81 11.80
C PRO A 289 17.49 -17.33 11.58
N THR A 290 17.22 -18.52 12.11
CA THR A 290 15.92 -19.18 12.04
C THR A 290 15.23 -19.13 13.40
N ILE A 291 14.02 -18.58 13.44
CA ILE A 291 13.19 -18.48 14.64
C ILE A 291 11.92 -19.27 14.37
N MET A 292 11.72 -20.37 15.08
CA MET A 292 10.54 -21.25 14.94
C MET A 292 10.23 -21.64 13.49
N GLY A 293 11.25 -22.07 12.73
CA GLY A 293 11.08 -22.47 11.33
C GLY A 293 11.16 -21.32 10.31
N VAL A 294 11.00 -20.07 10.73
CA VAL A 294 11.08 -18.91 9.86
C VAL A 294 12.50 -18.38 9.78
N THR A 295 13.09 -18.37 8.60
CA THR A 295 14.44 -17.86 8.35
C THR A 295 14.40 -16.42 7.92
N LEU A 296 14.98 -15.52 8.71
CA LEU A 296 15.23 -14.14 8.33
C LEU A 296 16.55 -14.09 7.55
N SER A 297 16.48 -13.95 6.23
CA SER A 297 17.65 -14.00 5.36
C SER A 297 18.65 -12.87 5.66
N TYR A 298 19.95 -13.11 5.47
CA TYR A 298 20.95 -12.04 5.60
C TYR A 298 20.67 -10.89 4.64
N ALA A 299 20.11 -11.15 3.46
CA ALA A 299 19.69 -10.11 2.53
C ALA A 299 18.62 -9.21 3.14
N SER A 300 17.58 -9.76 3.78
CA SER A 300 16.52 -8.99 4.46
C SER A 300 17.06 -8.21 5.66
N ILE A 301 18.00 -8.80 6.42
CA ILE A 301 18.65 -8.09 7.55
C ILE A 301 19.43 -6.87 7.05
N ILE A 302 20.20 -7.02 5.97
CA ILE A 302 20.97 -5.93 5.36
C ILE A 302 20.01 -4.85 4.85
N GLU A 303 18.94 -5.23 4.17
CA GLU A 303 17.89 -4.32 3.70
C GLU A 303 17.33 -3.49 4.87
N ILE A 304 16.87 -4.14 5.94
CA ILE A 304 16.33 -3.48 7.14
C ILE A 304 17.34 -2.49 7.72
N ILE A 305 18.60 -2.91 7.88
CA ILE A 305 19.66 -2.05 8.44
C ILE A 305 19.91 -0.83 7.54
N MET A 306 20.00 -1.03 6.22
CA MET A 306 20.24 0.06 5.27
C MET A 306 19.08 1.07 5.27
N ILE A 307 17.83 0.59 5.33
CA ILE A 307 16.64 1.44 5.37
C ILE A 307 16.59 2.24 6.69
N LEU A 308 16.75 1.57 7.83
CA LEU A 308 16.74 2.25 9.14
C LEU A 308 17.89 3.24 9.30
N ALA A 309 19.09 2.90 8.82
CA ALA A 309 20.22 3.81 8.81
C ALA A 309 19.95 5.04 7.93
N SER A 310 19.37 4.85 6.73
CA SER A 310 18.98 5.94 5.84
C SER A 310 17.92 6.85 6.48
N ALA A 311 16.89 6.29 7.11
CA ALA A 311 15.88 7.04 7.85
C ALA A 311 16.49 7.85 9.01
N TYR A 312 17.33 7.21 9.82
CA TYR A 312 18.03 7.87 10.93
C TYR A 312 18.93 9.02 10.46
N LEU A 313 19.77 8.77 9.45
CA LEU A 313 20.67 9.79 8.91
C LEU A 313 19.89 10.93 8.26
N SER A 314 18.84 10.64 7.52
CA SER A 314 17.93 11.65 6.97
C SER A 314 17.38 12.57 8.06
N PHE A 315 16.87 12.00 9.14
CA PHE A 315 16.37 12.77 10.29
C PHE A 315 17.45 13.60 10.98
N LYS A 316 18.66 13.07 11.12
CA LYS A 316 19.78 13.70 11.79
C LYS A 316 20.36 14.87 11.00
N THR A 317 20.42 14.74 9.66
CA THR A 317 21.07 15.71 8.77
C THR A 317 20.12 16.78 8.25
N THR A 318 18.80 16.57 8.36
CA THR A 318 17.81 17.54 7.88
C THR A 318 17.33 18.45 9.00
N LYS A 319 17.27 19.74 8.71
CA LYS A 319 16.77 20.75 9.65
C LYS A 319 15.28 20.53 9.95
N LYS A 320 14.90 20.85 11.20
CA LYS A 320 13.52 20.70 11.65
C LYS A 320 12.53 21.56 10.84
N GLU A 321 12.96 22.77 10.44
CA GLU A 321 12.15 23.72 9.68
C GLU A 321 11.62 23.15 8.37
N ILE A 322 12.38 22.25 7.73
CA ILE A 322 11.95 21.57 6.49
C ILE A 322 10.80 20.60 6.79
N ARG A 323 10.89 19.83 7.88
CA ARG A 323 9.80 18.95 8.33
C ARG A 323 8.55 19.72 8.73
N ASP A 324 8.76 20.81 9.46
CA ASP A 324 7.67 21.70 9.90
C ASP A 324 6.96 22.32 8.68
N SER A 325 7.69 22.69 7.62
CA SER A 325 7.10 23.19 6.37
C SER A 325 6.28 22.13 5.63
N ASN A 326 6.60 20.84 5.82
CA ASN A 326 5.84 19.71 5.32
C ASN A 326 4.73 19.27 6.28
N HIS A 327 4.59 19.91 7.46
CA HIS A 327 3.68 19.46 8.54
C HIS A 327 3.86 17.95 8.80
N PHE A 328 5.11 17.52 8.88
CA PHE A 328 5.42 16.12 9.11
C PHE A 328 4.94 15.69 10.50
N THR A 329 4.11 14.66 10.55
CA THR A 329 3.67 13.98 11.79
C THR A 329 3.87 12.48 11.65
N TRP A 330 3.92 11.78 12.76
CA TRP A 330 4.06 10.32 12.79
C TRP A 330 2.74 9.59 12.57
N ASP A 331 1.61 10.28 12.65
CA ASP A 331 0.27 9.69 12.68
C ASP A 331 0.00 8.76 11.50
N ALA A 332 0.39 9.19 10.28
CA ALA A 332 0.15 8.39 9.07
C ALA A 332 0.90 7.05 9.08
N ILE A 333 2.18 7.04 9.49
CA ILE A 333 2.95 5.78 9.52
C ILE A 333 2.58 4.91 10.73
N GLU A 334 2.20 5.51 11.86
CA GLU A 334 1.67 4.80 13.02
C GLU A 334 0.35 4.10 12.67
N GLU A 335 -0.54 4.80 11.99
CA GLU A 335 -1.80 4.21 11.52
C GLU A 335 -1.55 3.01 10.61
N VAL A 336 -0.71 3.17 9.60
CA VAL A 336 -0.33 2.08 8.69
C VAL A 336 0.26 0.90 9.49
N ALA A 337 1.16 1.14 10.43
CA ALA A 337 1.78 0.09 11.24
C ALA A 337 0.72 -0.69 12.04
N ILE A 338 -0.20 0.01 12.70
CA ILE A 338 -1.26 -0.62 13.51
C ILE A 338 -2.23 -1.41 12.65
N LEU A 339 -2.67 -0.85 11.52
CA LEU A 339 -3.69 -1.51 10.70
C LEU A 339 -3.13 -2.71 9.96
N PHE A 340 -1.93 -2.61 9.40
CA PHE A 340 -1.36 -3.67 8.61
C PHE A 340 -0.96 -4.90 9.43
N ILE A 341 -0.50 -4.75 10.69
CA ILE A 341 -0.27 -5.94 11.53
C ILE A 341 -1.56 -6.74 11.72
N GLY A 342 -2.70 -6.08 11.91
CA GLY A 342 -4.00 -6.72 11.99
C GLY A 342 -4.44 -7.37 10.68
N ILE A 343 -4.23 -6.69 9.55
CA ILE A 343 -4.52 -7.23 8.22
C ILE A 343 -3.70 -8.51 7.99
N PHE A 344 -2.39 -8.46 8.19
CA PHE A 344 -1.51 -9.61 7.97
C PHE A 344 -1.88 -10.80 8.85
N ILE A 345 -2.14 -10.59 10.15
CA ILE A 345 -2.54 -11.66 11.04
C ILE A 345 -3.89 -12.27 10.64
N THR A 346 -4.88 -11.44 10.39
CA THR A 346 -6.24 -11.92 10.07
C THR A 346 -6.34 -12.52 8.67
N MET A 347 -5.41 -12.23 7.77
CA MET A 347 -5.36 -12.74 6.40
C MET A 347 -4.79 -14.18 6.33
N ILE A 348 -4.11 -14.67 7.36
CA ILE A 348 -3.53 -16.03 7.38
C ILE A 348 -4.51 -17.11 6.89
N PRO A 349 -5.73 -17.23 7.43
CA PRO A 349 -6.65 -18.28 6.99
C PRO A 349 -7.08 -18.11 5.53
N ALA A 350 -7.25 -16.88 5.05
CA ALA A 350 -7.61 -16.62 3.68
C ALA A 350 -6.50 -17.08 2.71
N LEU A 351 -5.24 -16.77 3.01
CA LEU A 351 -4.11 -17.19 2.19
C LEU A 351 -3.92 -18.71 2.21
N LEU A 352 -4.05 -19.38 3.36
CA LEU A 352 -3.97 -20.84 3.47
C LEU A 352 -5.07 -21.51 2.65
N ILE A 353 -6.32 -21.03 2.77
CA ILE A 353 -7.45 -21.55 1.99
C ILE A 353 -7.23 -21.35 0.48
N LEU A 354 -6.72 -20.19 0.06
CA LEU A 354 -6.47 -19.91 -1.35
C LEU A 354 -5.29 -20.68 -1.91
N LYS A 355 -4.23 -20.91 -1.13
CA LYS A 355 -3.14 -21.82 -1.52
C LYS A 355 -3.67 -23.24 -1.80
N ALA A 356 -4.65 -23.72 -1.03
CA ALA A 356 -5.17 -25.07 -1.13
C ALA A 356 -6.32 -25.18 -2.15
N ARG A 357 -7.22 -24.22 -2.21
CA ARG A 357 -8.51 -24.28 -2.95
C ARG A 357 -8.77 -23.06 -3.83
N GLY A 358 -7.77 -22.25 -4.14
CA GLY A 358 -7.95 -21.05 -4.97
C GLY A 358 -8.45 -21.37 -6.39
N ALA A 359 -8.12 -22.54 -6.91
CA ALA A 359 -8.63 -23.03 -8.19
C ALA A 359 -10.17 -23.20 -8.22
N ASP A 360 -10.80 -23.48 -7.08
CA ASP A 360 -12.25 -23.63 -6.96
C ASP A 360 -13.03 -22.33 -7.25
N LEU A 361 -12.36 -21.18 -7.20
CA LEU A 361 -12.95 -19.89 -7.58
C LEU A 361 -13.25 -19.78 -9.09
N GLY A 362 -12.70 -20.67 -9.92
CA GLY A 362 -12.93 -20.70 -11.35
C GLY A 362 -12.38 -19.51 -12.13
N LEU A 363 -11.47 -18.72 -11.53
CA LEU A 363 -10.81 -17.60 -12.19
C LEU A 363 -9.65 -18.11 -13.03
N THR A 364 -9.74 -17.95 -14.35
CA THR A 364 -8.72 -18.45 -15.28
C THR A 364 -8.26 -17.40 -16.30
N GLN A 365 -9.06 -16.36 -16.49
CA GLN A 365 -8.83 -15.36 -17.52
C GLN A 365 -8.32 -14.04 -16.96
N PRO A 366 -7.37 -13.35 -17.63
CA PRO A 366 -6.83 -12.06 -17.15
C PRO A 366 -7.90 -11.00 -16.88
N TRP A 367 -8.94 -10.91 -17.71
CA TRP A 367 -10.01 -9.93 -17.52
C TRP A 367 -10.83 -10.19 -16.24
N GLN A 368 -11.01 -11.47 -15.82
CA GLN A 368 -11.67 -11.79 -14.55
C GLN A 368 -10.84 -11.30 -13.38
N PHE A 369 -9.53 -11.59 -13.39
CA PHE A 369 -8.61 -11.09 -12.35
C PHE A 369 -8.59 -9.57 -12.31
N PHE A 370 -8.54 -8.88 -13.46
CA PHE A 370 -8.52 -7.42 -13.49
C PHE A 370 -9.76 -6.81 -12.85
N TRP A 371 -10.95 -7.23 -13.28
CA TRP A 371 -12.19 -6.62 -12.81
C TRP A 371 -12.53 -6.97 -11.37
N ILE A 372 -12.29 -8.20 -10.93
CA ILE A 372 -12.60 -8.62 -9.57
C ILE A 372 -11.59 -7.99 -8.59
N THR A 373 -10.30 -8.04 -8.89
CA THR A 373 -9.26 -7.37 -8.10
C THR A 373 -9.55 -5.87 -8.03
N GLY A 374 -9.82 -5.24 -9.15
CA GLY A 374 -10.07 -3.80 -9.20
C GLY A 374 -11.35 -3.39 -8.47
N ALA A 375 -12.44 -4.13 -8.63
CA ALA A 375 -13.67 -3.86 -7.91
C ALA A 375 -13.46 -3.94 -6.40
N LEU A 376 -12.77 -4.96 -5.90
CA LEU A 376 -12.47 -5.08 -4.48
C LEU A 376 -11.47 -4.04 -4.00
N SER A 377 -10.42 -3.73 -4.76
CA SER A 377 -9.46 -2.67 -4.45
C SER A 377 -10.10 -1.27 -4.40
N SER A 378 -11.23 -1.08 -5.05
CA SER A 378 -11.98 0.17 -4.96
C SER A 378 -12.63 0.40 -3.57
N PHE A 379 -12.88 -0.65 -2.80
CA PHE A 379 -13.56 -0.58 -1.50
C PHE A 379 -12.69 -1.06 -0.33
N LEU A 380 -11.67 -1.85 -0.64
CA LEU A 380 -10.72 -2.39 0.32
C LEU A 380 -9.34 -1.84 -0.01
N ASP A 381 -8.42 -1.87 0.95
CA ASP A 381 -7.03 -1.53 0.68
C ASP A 381 -6.46 -2.40 -0.45
N ASN A 382 -5.67 -1.79 -1.33
CA ASN A 382 -5.13 -2.42 -2.54
C ASN A 382 -4.15 -3.57 -2.23
N THR A 383 -3.45 -3.51 -1.11
CA THR A 383 -2.41 -4.49 -0.73
C THR A 383 -2.99 -5.86 -0.37
N PRO A 384 -3.93 -5.98 0.59
CA PRO A 384 -4.56 -7.27 0.89
C PRO A 384 -5.34 -7.81 -0.31
N THR A 385 -5.96 -6.92 -1.09
CA THR A 385 -6.67 -7.32 -2.31
C THR A 385 -5.71 -7.95 -3.32
N TYR A 386 -4.56 -7.34 -3.54
CA TYR A 386 -3.51 -7.90 -4.41
C TYR A 386 -3.08 -9.30 -3.95
N LEU A 387 -2.75 -9.46 -2.66
CA LEU A 387 -2.28 -10.74 -2.11
C LEU A 387 -3.30 -11.86 -2.26
N VAL A 388 -4.57 -11.59 -2.04
CA VAL A 388 -5.67 -12.56 -2.24
C VAL A 388 -5.67 -13.10 -3.68
N PHE A 389 -5.63 -12.22 -4.67
CA PHE A 389 -5.68 -12.66 -6.08
C PHE A 389 -4.34 -13.16 -6.60
N PHE A 390 -3.23 -12.66 -6.10
CA PHE A 390 -1.90 -13.21 -6.36
C PHE A 390 -1.80 -14.65 -5.87
N THR A 391 -2.21 -14.94 -4.63
CA THR A 391 -2.22 -16.29 -4.06
C THR A 391 -3.19 -17.20 -4.81
N THR A 392 -4.36 -16.69 -5.18
CA THR A 392 -5.31 -17.43 -6.05
C THR A 392 -4.66 -17.81 -7.38
N ALA A 393 -4.01 -16.87 -8.07
CA ALA A 393 -3.34 -17.15 -9.34
C ALA A 393 -2.17 -18.14 -9.17
N ALA A 394 -1.42 -18.02 -8.09
CA ALA A 394 -0.32 -18.94 -7.75
C ALA A 394 -0.79 -20.38 -7.49
N SER A 395 -2.02 -20.57 -6.99
CA SER A 395 -2.60 -21.89 -6.71
C SER A 395 -3.12 -22.63 -7.96
N LEU A 396 -3.21 -21.95 -9.11
CA LEU A 396 -3.78 -22.54 -10.35
C LEU A 396 -2.83 -23.54 -11.05
N GLY A 397 -1.60 -23.71 -10.56
CA GLY A 397 -0.67 -24.74 -11.05
C GLY A 397 -0.14 -24.46 -12.47
N PHE A 398 0.01 -23.22 -12.85
CA PHE A 398 0.65 -22.87 -14.13
C PHE A 398 2.11 -23.34 -14.18
N THR A 399 2.52 -23.85 -15.32
CA THR A 399 3.87 -24.39 -15.56
C THR A 399 4.82 -23.39 -16.22
N SER A 400 4.32 -22.22 -16.61
CA SER A 400 5.11 -21.18 -17.28
C SER A 400 4.55 -19.79 -16.99
N GLY A 401 5.40 -18.78 -17.03
CA GLY A 401 5.04 -17.39 -16.75
C GLY A 401 6.12 -16.69 -15.92
N VAL A 402 5.70 -15.72 -15.12
CA VAL A 402 6.55 -15.06 -14.13
C VAL A 402 6.75 -16.00 -12.97
N GLN A 403 8.01 -16.28 -12.65
CA GLN A 403 8.37 -17.14 -11.53
C GLN A 403 8.08 -16.39 -10.21
N THR A 404 7.49 -17.12 -9.27
CA THR A 404 7.25 -16.69 -7.89
C THR A 404 7.97 -17.63 -6.93
N LEU A 405 7.89 -17.41 -5.63
CA LEU A 405 8.50 -18.31 -4.64
C LEU A 405 7.94 -19.74 -4.71
N THR A 406 6.67 -19.90 -5.08
CA THR A 406 5.96 -21.19 -4.97
C THR A 406 5.49 -21.76 -6.32
N SER A 407 5.38 -20.93 -7.36
CA SER A 407 4.73 -21.32 -8.63
C SER A 407 5.09 -20.36 -9.76
N PHE A 408 4.42 -20.56 -10.92
CA PHE A 408 4.45 -19.61 -12.02
C PHE A 408 3.07 -18.94 -12.17
N ILE A 409 3.07 -17.66 -12.51
CA ILE A 409 1.85 -16.90 -12.85
C ILE A 409 2.00 -16.36 -14.28
N PRO A 410 1.06 -16.66 -15.22
CA PRO A 410 1.09 -16.07 -16.55
C PRO A 410 1.20 -14.55 -16.51
N LYS A 411 2.08 -13.98 -17.32
CA LYS A 411 2.34 -12.52 -17.35
C LYS A 411 1.06 -11.70 -17.44
N ALA A 412 0.13 -12.10 -18.31
CA ALA A 412 -1.14 -11.38 -18.49
C ALA A 412 -2.02 -11.38 -17.24
N ILE A 413 -2.03 -12.47 -16.47
CA ILE A 413 -2.79 -12.57 -15.20
C ILE A 413 -2.13 -11.68 -14.15
N LEU A 414 -0.82 -11.75 -13.99
CA LEU A 414 -0.10 -10.93 -13.01
C LEU A 414 -0.23 -9.43 -13.33
N MET A 415 -0.15 -9.06 -14.62
CA MET A 415 -0.45 -7.68 -15.06
C MET A 415 -1.88 -7.27 -14.73
N ALA A 416 -2.85 -8.14 -14.94
CA ALA A 416 -4.26 -7.88 -14.65
C ALA A 416 -4.49 -7.63 -13.16
N ILE A 417 -3.94 -8.47 -12.29
CA ILE A 417 -3.99 -8.30 -10.82
C ILE A 417 -3.33 -6.99 -10.42
N SER A 418 -2.13 -6.72 -10.91
CA SER A 418 -1.36 -5.52 -10.57
C SER A 418 -2.07 -4.24 -11.00
N CYS A 419 -2.56 -4.19 -12.24
CA CYS A 419 -3.32 -3.04 -12.74
C CYS A 419 -4.66 -2.88 -12.02
N GLY A 420 -5.37 -3.97 -11.75
CA GLY A 420 -6.62 -3.93 -11.00
C GLY A 420 -6.42 -3.38 -9.60
N ALA A 421 -5.45 -3.90 -8.86
CA ALA A 421 -5.16 -3.46 -7.50
C ALA A 421 -4.71 -1.99 -7.45
N VAL A 422 -3.73 -1.61 -8.26
CA VAL A 422 -3.11 -0.27 -8.19
C VAL A 422 -4.02 0.80 -8.81
N PHE A 423 -4.57 0.58 -10.00
CA PHE A 423 -5.29 1.65 -10.71
C PHE A 423 -6.68 1.88 -10.14
N MET A 424 -7.41 0.83 -9.79
CA MET A 424 -8.76 0.96 -9.28
C MET A 424 -8.83 1.26 -7.77
N GLY A 425 -7.71 1.18 -7.02
CA GLY A 425 -7.57 1.75 -5.69
C GLY A 425 -7.83 3.26 -5.64
N ALA A 426 -7.72 3.95 -6.78
CA ALA A 426 -8.04 5.36 -6.92
C ALA A 426 -9.55 5.70 -6.87
N ASN A 427 -10.43 4.72 -7.00
CA ASN A 427 -11.88 4.96 -7.15
C ASN A 427 -12.54 5.47 -5.86
N THR A 428 -11.97 5.21 -4.70
CA THR A 428 -12.46 5.71 -3.42
C THR A 428 -11.30 6.20 -2.54
N TYR A 429 -11.64 6.89 -1.47
CA TYR A 429 -10.63 7.36 -0.51
C TYR A 429 -10.03 6.23 0.34
N ILE A 430 -10.70 5.08 0.40
CA ILE A 430 -10.30 3.92 1.23
C ILE A 430 -9.39 2.97 0.45
N GLY A 431 -9.48 2.98 -0.88
CA GLY A 431 -8.78 2.01 -1.73
C GLY A 431 -7.25 2.08 -1.70
N ASN A 432 -6.68 3.18 -1.21
CA ASN A 432 -5.25 3.31 -0.93
C ASN A 432 -5.02 4.41 0.12
N ALA A 433 -4.12 4.19 1.06
CA ALA A 433 -3.84 5.11 2.18
C ALA A 433 -3.57 6.57 1.76
N PRO A 434 -2.76 6.88 0.72
CA PRO A 434 -2.52 8.25 0.29
C PRO A 434 -3.78 8.99 -0.19
N ASN A 435 -4.82 8.30 -0.61
CA ASN A 435 -6.07 8.94 -1.07
C ASN A 435 -6.75 9.70 0.06
N PHE A 436 -6.87 9.06 1.23
CA PHE A 436 -7.47 9.67 2.42
C PHE A 436 -6.63 10.84 2.92
N MET A 437 -5.30 10.67 2.96
CA MET A 437 -4.37 11.74 3.35
C MET A 437 -4.50 12.97 2.43
N VAL A 438 -4.58 12.78 1.11
CA VAL A 438 -4.77 13.87 0.15
C VAL A 438 -6.11 14.56 0.36
N ARG A 439 -7.18 13.81 0.62
CA ARG A 439 -8.48 14.36 0.97
C ARG A 439 -8.41 15.23 2.23
N SER A 440 -7.87 14.71 3.32
CA SER A 440 -7.76 15.44 4.59
C SER A 440 -6.98 16.75 4.42
N ILE A 441 -5.80 16.71 3.80
CA ILE A 441 -5.00 17.91 3.54
C ILE A 441 -5.73 18.91 2.63
N ALA A 442 -6.47 18.44 1.62
CA ALA A 442 -7.25 19.29 0.76
C ALA A 442 -8.39 20.00 1.53
N GLU A 443 -9.12 19.28 2.36
CA GLU A 443 -10.22 19.79 3.19
C GLU A 443 -9.72 20.79 4.24
N GLU A 444 -8.59 20.51 4.91
CA GLU A 444 -7.90 21.45 5.82
C GLU A 444 -7.54 22.78 5.13
N ASN A 445 -7.23 22.74 3.82
CA ASN A 445 -6.94 23.90 3.00
C ASN A 445 -8.18 24.50 2.30
N GLY A 446 -9.38 24.17 2.77
CA GLY A 446 -10.64 24.72 2.30
C GLY A 446 -11.08 24.21 0.92
N ILE A 447 -10.54 23.09 0.46
CA ILE A 447 -10.96 22.43 -0.79
C ILE A 447 -11.98 21.36 -0.44
N LYS A 448 -13.25 21.65 -0.60
CA LYS A 448 -14.33 20.71 -0.31
C LYS A 448 -14.31 19.55 -1.31
N MET A 449 -13.85 18.40 -0.86
CA MET A 449 -13.75 17.20 -1.68
C MET A 449 -15.12 16.53 -1.88
N PRO A 450 -15.33 15.80 -3.02
CA PRO A 450 -16.53 15.00 -3.22
C PRO A 450 -16.66 13.92 -2.13
N SER A 451 -17.91 13.55 -1.80
CA SER A 451 -18.21 12.44 -0.87
C SER A 451 -18.00 11.09 -1.53
#